data_a2b0c238beed158a3dfb95cc20a6e769
#
_entry.id   a2b0c238beed158a3dfb95cc20a6e769
#
_cell.length_a   1.000
_cell.length_b   1.000
_cell.length_c   1.000
_cell.angle_alpha   90.00
_cell.angle_beta   90.00
_cell.angle_gamma   90.00
#
_symmetry.space_group_name_H-M   'P 1'
#
loop_
_entity.id
_entity.type
_entity.pdbx_description
1 polymer ?
#
loop_
_entity_poly.entity_id
_entity_poly.type
_entity_poly.pdbx_seq_one_letter_code
_entity_poly.pdbx_strand_id
1 'polypeptide(L)'
;LTVLTTAPEPSEDFPREIETILRDKAAEMGLYDVVVVDAHNCINGLTGQEGLVEEFSEVASEAIKKAVSSPRDPFKAGMAKTRPPEFSIEDGMGPGGISVLALEVAGKRYAYVVVDGNNMIKGLREHLLAKLAEMGFKDAEVMTTDTHVVNARLLVERGYHPVGEAMDWDLFTRHVLEAAREALDGLRPAAVRWARVR
;
A
#
# COMPACT_ATOMS: atom_id res chain seq x y z
N LEU A 1 10.66 -3.32 -5.00
CA LEU A 1 9.43 -3.37 -4.21
C LEU A 1 8.31 -3.88 -5.09
N THR A 2 7.62 -4.91 -4.66
CA THR A 2 6.43 -5.48 -5.30
C THR A 2 5.28 -5.38 -4.30
N VAL A 3 4.20 -4.72 -4.67
CA VAL A 3 2.99 -4.63 -3.85
C VAL A 3 1.94 -5.52 -4.48
N LEU A 4 1.34 -6.38 -3.68
CA LEU A 4 0.30 -7.32 -4.10
C LEU A 4 -1.06 -6.86 -3.55
N THR A 5 -2.08 -6.95 -4.37
CA THR A 5 -3.47 -6.66 -3.99
C THR A 5 -4.42 -7.43 -4.89
N THR A 6 -5.53 -7.90 -4.36
CA THR A 6 -6.66 -8.44 -5.13
C THR A 6 -7.74 -7.38 -5.38
N ALA A 7 -7.61 -6.20 -4.74
CA ALA A 7 -8.64 -5.17 -4.86
C ALA A 7 -9.01 -4.89 -6.33
N PRO A 8 -10.30 -4.74 -6.66
CA PRO A 8 -11.43 -4.55 -5.75
C PRO A 8 -12.02 -5.84 -5.16
N GLU A 9 -11.42 -7.00 -5.43
CA GLU A 9 -11.83 -8.24 -4.77
C GLU A 9 -11.21 -8.34 -3.38
N PRO A 10 -11.92 -8.93 -2.39
CA PRO A 10 -11.42 -9.03 -1.04
C PRO A 10 -10.22 -9.97 -0.92
N SER A 11 -9.32 -9.67 -0.01
CA SER A 11 -8.24 -10.57 0.41
C SER A 11 -8.00 -10.49 1.91
N GLU A 12 -7.56 -11.60 2.43
CA GLU A 12 -6.85 -11.74 3.70
C GLU A 12 -5.36 -11.92 3.39
N ASP A 13 -4.56 -12.38 4.34
CA ASP A 13 -3.12 -12.59 4.18
C ASP A 13 -2.77 -13.43 2.94
N PHE A 14 -1.81 -12.97 2.16
CA PHE A 14 -1.25 -13.75 1.07
C PHE A 14 -0.35 -14.89 1.59
N PRO A 15 -0.40 -16.07 0.94
CA PRO A 15 0.48 -17.19 1.28
C PRO A 15 1.96 -16.81 1.19
N ARG A 16 2.75 -17.15 2.21
CA ARG A 16 4.21 -16.85 2.27
C ARG A 16 5.00 -17.48 1.14
N GLU A 17 4.48 -18.52 0.52
CA GLU A 17 5.06 -19.19 -0.63
C GLU A 17 5.30 -18.22 -1.78
N ILE A 18 4.42 -17.23 -1.98
CA ILE A 18 4.55 -16.20 -3.01
C ILE A 18 5.86 -15.42 -2.83
N GLU A 19 6.20 -15.01 -1.60
CA GLU A 19 7.45 -14.31 -1.33
C GLU A 19 8.66 -15.16 -1.71
N THR A 20 8.65 -16.44 -1.37
CA THR A 20 9.75 -17.37 -1.68
C THR A 20 9.93 -17.52 -3.19
N ILE A 21 8.84 -17.78 -3.91
CA ILE A 21 8.86 -17.92 -5.37
C ILE A 21 9.37 -16.65 -6.04
N LEU A 22 8.89 -15.47 -5.60
CA LEU A 22 9.30 -14.20 -6.19
C LEU A 22 10.76 -13.86 -5.92
N ARG A 23 11.31 -14.26 -4.77
CA ARG A 23 12.75 -14.12 -4.46
C ARG A 23 13.62 -14.97 -5.38
N ASP A 24 13.23 -16.21 -5.59
CA ASP A 24 13.96 -17.12 -6.48
C ASP A 24 13.94 -16.58 -7.92
N LYS A 25 12.76 -16.21 -8.42
CA LYS A 25 12.63 -15.60 -9.76
C LYS A 25 13.39 -14.28 -9.90
N ALA A 26 13.39 -13.43 -8.88
CA ALA A 26 14.16 -12.19 -8.88
C ALA A 26 15.67 -12.44 -8.95
N ALA A 27 16.16 -13.47 -8.23
CA ALA A 27 17.56 -13.90 -8.29
C ALA A 27 17.94 -14.39 -9.71
N GLU A 28 17.07 -15.18 -10.37
CA GLU A 28 17.25 -15.61 -11.76
C GLU A 28 17.34 -14.41 -12.74
N MET A 29 16.65 -13.30 -12.43
CA MET A 29 16.70 -12.04 -13.21
C MET A 29 17.91 -11.15 -12.85
N GLY A 30 18.81 -11.63 -11.97
CA GLY A 30 19.99 -10.88 -11.53
C GLY A 30 19.70 -9.80 -10.50
N LEU A 31 18.54 -9.81 -9.86
CA LEU A 31 18.25 -8.96 -8.73
C LEU A 31 18.83 -9.57 -7.45
N TYR A 32 19.36 -8.71 -6.59
CA TYR A 32 19.90 -9.14 -5.31
C TYR A 32 18.81 -9.59 -4.35
N ASP A 33 17.67 -8.92 -4.35
CA ASP A 33 16.49 -9.25 -3.52
C ASP A 33 15.22 -8.56 -4.04
N VAL A 34 14.08 -9.01 -3.56
CA VAL A 34 12.78 -8.38 -3.77
C VAL A 34 12.09 -8.20 -2.42
N VAL A 35 11.44 -7.07 -2.23
CA VAL A 35 10.53 -6.83 -1.09
C VAL A 35 9.12 -7.02 -1.60
N VAL A 36 8.41 -7.97 -1.03
CA VAL A 36 7.00 -8.25 -1.32
C VAL A 36 6.16 -7.66 -0.20
N VAL A 37 5.15 -6.90 -0.54
CA VAL A 37 4.21 -6.28 0.39
C VAL A 37 2.82 -6.74 0.04
N ASP A 38 2.12 -7.28 1.02
CA ASP A 38 0.68 -7.44 0.99
C ASP A 38 0.06 -6.07 1.27
N ALA A 39 -0.76 -5.57 0.35
CA ALA A 39 -1.38 -4.26 0.51
C ALA A 39 -2.47 -4.25 1.59
N HIS A 40 -3.08 -5.39 1.85
CA HIS A 40 -4.10 -5.59 2.88
C HIS A 40 -5.16 -4.48 2.88
N ASN A 41 -5.76 -4.25 1.71
CA ASN A 41 -6.50 -3.03 1.40
C ASN A 41 -7.92 -3.23 0.86
N CYS A 42 -8.46 -4.45 0.98
CA CYS A 42 -9.85 -4.72 0.63
C CYS A 42 -10.40 -5.89 1.44
N ILE A 43 -11.22 -5.61 2.45
CA ILE A 43 -11.91 -6.62 3.24
C ILE A 43 -13.40 -6.66 2.85
N ASN A 44 -13.92 -7.85 2.58
CA ASN A 44 -15.35 -8.07 2.40
C ASN A 44 -15.72 -9.57 2.42
N GLY A 45 -15.36 -10.27 3.49
CA GLY A 45 -15.68 -11.68 3.68
C GLY A 45 -14.57 -12.64 3.27
N LEU A 46 -14.86 -13.93 3.39
CA LEU A 46 -13.90 -14.99 3.07
C LEU A 46 -13.76 -15.14 1.56
N THR A 47 -12.57 -14.98 1.03
CA THR A 47 -12.23 -15.38 -0.33
C THR A 47 -11.54 -16.73 -0.33
N GLY A 48 -11.85 -17.56 -1.35
CA GLY A 48 -11.11 -18.78 -1.59
C GLY A 48 -9.66 -18.42 -1.98
N GLN A 49 -8.69 -19.03 -1.31
CA GLN A 49 -7.25 -18.84 -1.60
C GLN A 49 -6.72 -19.82 -2.64
N GLU A 50 -7.61 -20.65 -3.23
CA GLU A 50 -7.21 -21.64 -4.25
C GLU A 50 -6.68 -20.93 -5.51
N GLY A 51 -5.48 -21.30 -5.95
CA GLY A 51 -4.85 -20.75 -7.15
C GLY A 51 -4.13 -19.41 -6.98
N LEU A 52 -4.27 -18.73 -5.84
CA LEU A 52 -3.60 -17.43 -5.62
C LEU A 52 -2.08 -17.49 -5.74
N VAL A 53 -1.45 -18.56 -5.26
CA VAL A 53 0.02 -18.69 -5.28
C VAL A 53 0.53 -18.69 -6.71
N GLU A 54 -0.07 -19.48 -7.59
CA GLU A 54 0.32 -19.58 -8.99
C GLU A 54 0.07 -18.26 -9.72
N GLU A 55 -1.16 -17.72 -9.61
CA GLU A 55 -1.57 -16.51 -10.30
C GLU A 55 -0.72 -15.30 -9.89
N PHE A 56 -0.57 -15.04 -8.60
CA PHE A 56 0.23 -13.92 -8.12
C PHE A 56 1.71 -14.08 -8.38
N SER A 57 2.24 -15.32 -8.31
CA SER A 57 3.63 -15.57 -8.64
C SER A 57 3.93 -15.33 -10.12
N GLU A 58 2.99 -15.62 -11.01
CA GLU A 58 3.13 -15.37 -12.44
C GLU A 58 3.04 -13.87 -12.74
N VAL A 59 1.97 -13.21 -12.32
CA VAL A 59 1.72 -11.78 -12.57
C VAL A 59 2.82 -10.90 -11.95
N ALA A 60 3.20 -11.17 -10.71
CA ALA A 60 4.25 -10.41 -10.04
C ALA A 60 5.63 -10.65 -10.69
N SER A 61 5.91 -11.86 -11.18
CA SER A 61 7.16 -12.14 -11.90
C SER A 61 7.23 -11.34 -13.21
N GLU A 62 6.15 -11.26 -13.96
CA GLU A 62 6.09 -10.43 -15.16
C GLU A 62 6.24 -8.94 -14.85
N ALA A 63 5.66 -8.45 -13.73
CA ALA A 63 5.84 -7.08 -13.28
C ALA A 63 7.31 -6.79 -12.91
N ILE A 64 7.97 -7.70 -12.18
CA ILE A 64 9.40 -7.60 -11.84
C ILE A 64 10.24 -7.58 -13.12
N LYS A 65 9.99 -8.48 -14.08
CA LYS A 65 10.69 -8.55 -15.36
C LYS A 65 10.58 -7.25 -16.15
N LYS A 66 9.37 -6.67 -16.21
CA LYS A 66 9.15 -5.36 -16.83
C LYS A 66 9.93 -4.26 -16.10
N ALA A 67 9.93 -4.25 -14.77
CA ALA A 67 10.65 -3.26 -13.98
C ALA A 67 12.18 -3.38 -14.19
N VAL A 68 12.74 -4.59 -14.26
CA VAL A 68 14.17 -4.83 -14.49
C VAL A 68 14.60 -4.35 -15.89
N SER A 69 13.75 -4.56 -16.89
CA SER A 69 14.03 -4.15 -18.29
C SER A 69 13.72 -2.69 -18.57
N SER A 70 13.08 -1.97 -17.66
CA SER A 70 12.77 -0.56 -17.82
C SER A 70 14.01 0.33 -17.69
N PRO A 71 14.09 1.47 -18.41
CA PRO A 71 15.14 2.45 -18.21
C PRO A 71 15.25 2.90 -16.76
N ARG A 72 16.48 3.16 -16.31
CA ARG A 72 16.76 3.69 -14.96
C ARG A 72 16.99 5.19 -15.05
N ASP A 73 16.10 5.96 -14.46
CA ASP A 73 16.19 7.41 -14.39
C ASP A 73 16.48 7.88 -12.96
N PRO A 74 17.14 9.01 -12.80
CA PRO A 74 17.20 9.70 -11.53
C PRO A 74 15.79 9.98 -11.02
N PHE A 75 15.61 9.91 -9.71
CA PHE A 75 14.31 10.15 -9.11
C PHE A 75 14.39 11.10 -7.92
N LYS A 76 13.25 11.70 -7.60
CA LYS A 76 13.03 12.46 -6.39
C LYS A 76 12.07 11.70 -5.50
N ALA A 77 12.23 11.85 -4.20
CA ALA A 77 11.31 11.35 -3.20
C ALA A 77 10.95 12.44 -2.20
N GLY A 78 9.72 12.42 -1.76
CA GLY A 78 9.22 13.25 -0.66
C GLY A 78 8.26 12.42 0.18
N MET A 79 8.21 12.67 1.47
CA MET A 79 7.36 11.93 2.40
C MET A 79 6.69 12.90 3.35
N ALA A 80 5.42 12.62 3.65
CA ALA A 80 4.68 13.28 4.70
C ALA A 80 3.97 12.25 5.56
N LYS A 81 3.69 12.64 6.79
CA LYS A 81 2.94 11.83 7.75
C LYS A 81 1.98 12.71 8.53
N THR A 82 0.73 12.29 8.61
CA THR A 82 -0.28 12.98 9.42
C THR A 82 -0.97 11.99 10.35
N ARG A 83 -1.46 12.49 11.46
CA ARG A 83 -2.33 11.76 12.37
C ARG A 83 -3.57 12.62 12.61
N PRO A 84 -4.63 12.40 11.83
CA PRO A 84 -5.87 13.14 11.99
C PRO A 84 -6.43 12.97 13.41
N PRO A 85 -6.70 14.05 14.15
CA PRO A 85 -7.20 13.95 15.53
C PRO A 85 -8.65 13.46 15.59
N GLU A 86 -9.36 13.49 14.47
CA GLU A 86 -10.76 13.07 14.35
C GLU A 86 -10.93 11.55 14.32
N PHE A 87 -9.85 10.82 14.05
CA PHE A 87 -9.91 9.35 13.96
C PHE A 87 -9.07 8.71 15.05
N SER A 88 -9.66 7.73 15.69
CA SER A 88 -9.12 6.99 16.82
C SER A 88 -8.90 5.51 16.50
N ILE A 89 -8.40 4.76 17.47
CA ILE A 89 -8.28 3.30 17.39
C ILE A 89 -9.66 2.66 17.23
N GLU A 90 -10.67 3.22 17.87
CA GLU A 90 -12.06 2.76 17.82
C GLU A 90 -12.65 2.95 16.40
N ASP A 91 -12.20 3.95 15.66
CA ASP A 91 -12.59 4.17 14.25
C ASP A 91 -11.77 3.33 13.27
N GLY A 92 -10.78 2.57 13.74
CA GLY A 92 -9.93 1.71 12.93
C GLY A 92 -8.61 2.35 12.48
N MET A 93 -8.23 3.52 13.05
CA MET A 93 -6.93 4.14 12.79
C MET A 93 -5.95 3.92 13.95
N GLY A 94 -4.85 3.25 13.68
CA GLY A 94 -3.75 3.08 14.61
C GLY A 94 -2.95 4.37 14.84
N PRO A 95 -2.04 4.37 15.83
CA PRO A 95 -1.27 5.54 16.22
C PRO A 95 -0.29 6.04 15.13
N GLY A 96 0.00 5.22 14.13
CA GLY A 96 0.82 5.57 12.98
C GLY A 96 0.16 6.55 12.02
N GLY A 97 -1.18 6.63 12.00
CA GLY A 97 -1.92 7.55 11.15
C GLY A 97 -1.77 7.26 9.64
N ILE A 98 -1.59 8.30 8.85
CA ILE A 98 -1.46 8.23 7.39
C ILE A 98 -0.04 8.66 7.01
N SER A 99 0.65 7.85 6.22
CA SER A 99 1.96 8.17 5.63
C SER A 99 1.85 8.16 4.10
N VAL A 100 2.44 9.15 3.45
CA VAL A 100 2.48 9.24 1.98
C VAL A 100 3.92 9.37 1.53
N LEU A 101 4.36 8.47 0.66
CA LEU A 101 5.60 8.58 -0.10
C LEU A 101 5.26 9.01 -1.53
N ALA A 102 5.72 10.17 -1.94
CA ALA A 102 5.66 10.63 -3.32
C ALA A 102 6.99 10.40 -4.02
N LEU A 103 6.95 9.88 -5.24
CA LEU A 103 8.11 9.69 -6.11
C LEU A 103 7.90 10.47 -7.41
N GLU A 104 8.96 11.07 -7.93
CA GLU A 104 8.98 11.67 -9.27
C GLU A 104 10.11 11.06 -10.09
N VAL A 105 9.77 10.38 -11.18
CA VAL A 105 10.69 9.69 -12.09
C VAL A 105 10.35 10.10 -13.51
N ALA A 106 11.32 10.59 -14.27
CA ALA A 106 11.13 11.04 -15.66
C ALA A 106 9.91 11.98 -15.82
N GLY A 107 9.70 12.88 -14.87
CA GLY A 107 8.58 13.85 -14.86
C GLY A 107 7.20 13.25 -14.51
N LYS A 108 7.12 11.97 -14.23
CA LYS A 108 5.87 11.30 -13.78
C LYS A 108 5.88 11.12 -12.25
N ARG A 109 4.73 11.30 -11.63
CA ARG A 109 4.56 11.22 -10.18
C ARG A 109 3.83 9.95 -9.80
N TYR A 110 4.28 9.33 -8.72
CA TYR A 110 3.73 8.10 -8.15
C TYR A 110 3.55 8.28 -6.66
N ALA A 111 2.54 7.64 -6.07
CA ALA A 111 2.32 7.69 -4.63
C ALA A 111 2.15 6.30 -4.02
N TYR A 112 2.70 6.13 -2.83
CA TYR A 112 2.33 5.05 -1.91
C TYR A 112 1.71 5.69 -0.67
N VAL A 113 0.47 5.34 -0.39
CA VAL A 113 -0.27 5.77 0.80
C VAL A 113 -0.34 4.58 1.74
N VAL A 114 0.12 4.74 2.95
CA VAL A 114 0.07 3.71 4.00
C VAL A 114 -0.77 4.23 5.16
N VAL A 115 -1.85 3.54 5.48
CA VAL A 115 -2.70 3.84 6.61
C VAL A 115 -2.41 2.85 7.73
N ASP A 116 -2.14 3.35 8.92
CA ASP A 116 -2.00 2.50 10.09
C ASP A 116 -3.39 2.01 10.53
N GLY A 117 -3.74 0.82 10.11
CA GLY A 117 -5.04 0.19 10.32
C GLY A 117 -4.99 -1.29 9.94
N ASN A 118 -6.04 -2.01 10.27
CA ASN A 118 -6.18 -3.41 9.90
C ASN A 118 -7.18 -3.53 8.76
N ASN A 119 -6.67 -3.77 7.55
CA ASN A 119 -7.44 -3.85 6.33
C ASN A 119 -8.27 -2.58 6.01
N MET A 120 -8.97 -2.57 4.89
CA MET A 120 -9.73 -1.42 4.39
C MET A 120 -11.05 -1.91 3.79
N ILE A 121 -12.12 -1.14 3.92
CA ILE A 121 -13.40 -1.51 3.31
C ILE A 121 -13.35 -1.36 1.79
N LYS A 122 -14.10 -2.21 1.12
CA LYS A 122 -14.24 -2.19 -0.36
C LYS A 122 -14.66 -0.83 -0.87
N GLY A 123 -13.97 -0.34 -1.90
CA GLY A 123 -14.27 0.92 -2.60
C GLY A 123 -13.49 2.13 -2.10
N LEU A 124 -13.03 2.15 -0.85
CA LEU A 124 -12.24 3.29 -0.34
C LEU A 124 -10.90 3.44 -1.07
N ARG A 125 -10.22 2.33 -1.34
CA ARG A 125 -8.98 2.34 -2.13
C ARG A 125 -9.20 2.99 -3.50
N GLU A 126 -10.20 2.53 -4.25
CA GLU A 126 -10.53 3.04 -5.58
C GLU A 126 -10.89 4.52 -5.55
N HIS A 127 -11.65 4.95 -4.53
CA HIS A 127 -11.97 6.35 -4.31
C HIS A 127 -10.71 7.20 -4.12
N LEU A 128 -9.78 6.76 -3.26
CA LEU A 128 -8.52 7.47 -3.01
C LEU A 128 -7.62 7.50 -4.23
N LEU A 129 -7.52 6.40 -4.99
CA LEU A 129 -6.75 6.34 -6.24
C LEU A 129 -7.28 7.34 -7.27
N ALA A 130 -8.60 7.45 -7.42
CA ALA A 130 -9.21 8.45 -8.31
C ALA A 130 -8.84 9.88 -7.87
N LYS A 131 -8.89 10.18 -6.56
CA LYS A 131 -8.54 11.49 -6.03
C LYS A 131 -7.05 11.83 -6.17
N LEU A 132 -6.17 10.86 -6.00
CA LEU A 132 -4.73 11.03 -6.26
C LEU A 132 -4.46 11.27 -7.75
N ALA A 133 -5.17 10.58 -8.64
CA ALA A 133 -5.07 10.83 -10.08
C ALA A 133 -5.51 12.26 -10.45
N GLU A 134 -6.56 12.80 -9.84
CA GLU A 134 -6.99 14.20 -9.99
C GLU A 134 -5.89 15.20 -9.55
N MET A 135 -5.02 14.82 -8.60
CA MET A 135 -3.85 15.60 -8.17
C MET A 135 -2.65 15.51 -9.15
N GLY A 136 -2.74 14.69 -10.20
CA GLY A 136 -1.69 14.53 -11.19
C GLY A 136 -0.69 13.41 -10.89
N PHE A 137 -1.00 12.50 -9.98
CA PHE A 137 -0.25 11.25 -9.87
C PHE A 137 -0.57 10.35 -11.07
N LYS A 138 0.47 9.81 -11.69
CA LYS A 138 0.34 8.89 -12.83
C LYS A 138 -0.19 7.54 -12.39
N ASP A 139 0.22 7.13 -11.18
CA ASP A 139 -0.20 5.89 -10.55
C ASP A 139 0.01 5.99 -9.04
N ALA A 140 -0.75 5.23 -8.28
CA ALA A 140 -0.65 5.20 -6.82
C ALA A 140 -1.10 3.84 -6.28
N GLU A 141 -0.67 3.53 -5.06
CA GLU A 141 -1.22 2.41 -4.31
C GLU A 141 -1.55 2.86 -2.88
N VAL A 142 -2.67 2.36 -2.36
CA VAL A 142 -3.13 2.59 -0.99
C VAL A 142 -3.12 1.26 -0.26
N MET A 143 -2.45 1.21 0.87
CA MET A 143 -2.29 -0.02 1.65
C MET A 143 -2.44 0.26 3.14
N THR A 144 -2.66 -0.78 3.92
CA THR A 144 -2.66 -0.70 5.38
C THR A 144 -1.41 -1.34 5.96
N THR A 145 -1.16 -1.12 7.25
CA THR A 145 -0.06 -1.76 7.98
C THR A 145 -0.43 -3.12 8.54
N ASP A 146 -1.68 -3.53 8.39
CA ASP A 146 -2.25 -4.70 9.08
C ASP A 146 -2.01 -4.65 10.61
N THR A 147 -2.13 -3.46 11.19
CA THR A 147 -1.91 -3.32 12.64
C THR A 147 -3.03 -3.97 13.45
N HIS A 148 -2.66 -4.83 14.38
CA HIS A 148 -3.59 -5.43 15.31
C HIS A 148 -3.86 -4.56 16.57
N VAL A 149 -3.31 -3.36 16.65
CA VAL A 149 -3.57 -2.41 17.75
C VAL A 149 -5.05 -2.02 17.81
N VAL A 150 -5.73 -1.99 16.66
CA VAL A 150 -7.16 -1.69 16.55
C VAL A 150 -8.07 -2.87 16.92
N ASN A 151 -7.54 -4.10 17.02
CA ASN A 151 -8.32 -5.31 17.25
C ASN A 151 -8.78 -5.42 18.71
N ALA A 152 -9.87 -6.16 18.93
CA ALA A 152 -10.47 -6.42 20.26
C ALA A 152 -10.81 -5.13 21.05
N ARG A 153 -11.14 -4.04 20.34
CA ARG A 153 -11.52 -2.75 20.93
C ARG A 153 -13.04 -2.55 20.95
N LEU A 154 -13.76 -3.27 20.10
CA LEU A 154 -15.19 -3.08 19.90
C LEU A 154 -15.98 -4.35 20.17
N LEU A 155 -17.22 -4.19 20.62
CA LEU A 155 -18.20 -5.27 20.76
C LEU A 155 -18.95 -5.55 19.43
N VAL A 156 -18.20 -5.55 18.33
CA VAL A 156 -18.69 -5.95 17.00
C VAL A 156 -18.13 -7.33 16.66
N GLU A 157 -18.75 -8.05 15.75
CA GLU A 157 -18.37 -9.44 15.41
C GLU A 157 -16.89 -9.57 15.06
N ARG A 158 -16.34 -8.62 14.30
CA ARG A 158 -14.93 -8.58 13.88
C ARG A 158 -14.00 -8.06 14.98
N GLY A 159 -14.53 -7.36 16.00
CA GLY A 159 -13.76 -6.78 17.11
C GLY A 159 -13.02 -5.49 16.76
N TYR A 160 -13.08 -5.01 15.52
CA TYR A 160 -12.50 -3.76 15.04
C TYR A 160 -13.25 -3.21 13.82
N HIS A 161 -13.03 -1.94 13.49
CA HIS A 161 -13.42 -1.35 12.21
C HIS A 161 -12.23 -1.37 11.24
N PRO A 162 -12.37 -1.94 10.04
CA PRO A 162 -11.44 -1.70 8.95
C PRO A 162 -11.40 -0.21 8.60
N VAL A 163 -10.29 0.24 8.04
CA VAL A 163 -10.14 1.62 7.57
C VAL A 163 -11.30 2.01 6.65
N GLY A 164 -12.00 3.07 6.99
CA GLY A 164 -13.13 3.62 6.23
C GLY A 164 -14.51 3.11 6.64
N GLU A 165 -14.62 2.09 7.51
CA GLU A 165 -15.94 1.60 7.95
C GLU A 165 -16.65 2.59 8.89
N ALA A 166 -15.93 3.14 9.85
CA ALA A 166 -16.43 4.11 10.83
C ALA A 166 -15.92 5.54 10.60
N MET A 167 -15.29 5.80 9.45
CA MET A 167 -14.69 7.08 9.13
C MET A 167 -15.54 7.84 8.11
N ASP A 168 -15.63 9.17 8.27
CA ASP A 168 -16.11 10.04 7.21
C ASP A 168 -15.11 10.06 6.05
N TRP A 169 -15.53 9.59 4.87
CA TRP A 169 -14.65 9.44 3.72
C TRP A 169 -14.16 10.76 3.15
N ASP A 170 -14.98 11.83 3.19
CA ASP A 170 -14.58 13.12 2.67
C ASP A 170 -13.50 13.75 3.56
N LEU A 171 -13.65 13.63 4.87
CA LEU A 171 -12.68 14.08 5.84
C LEU A 171 -11.39 13.25 5.74
N PHE A 172 -11.50 11.92 5.69
CA PHE A 172 -10.35 11.03 5.54
C PHE A 172 -9.59 11.31 4.24
N THR A 173 -10.30 11.45 3.13
CA THR A 173 -9.71 11.78 1.82
C THR A 173 -8.97 13.11 1.87
N ARG A 174 -9.53 14.13 2.52
CA ARG A 174 -8.87 15.43 2.69
C ARG A 174 -7.50 15.27 3.34
N HIS A 175 -7.40 14.54 4.44
CA HIS A 175 -6.13 14.29 5.12
C HIS A 175 -5.12 13.52 4.26
N VAL A 176 -5.58 12.55 3.48
CA VAL A 176 -4.71 11.84 2.52
C VAL A 176 -4.18 12.81 1.46
N LEU A 177 -5.03 13.66 0.89
CA LEU A 177 -4.62 14.62 -0.16
C LEU A 177 -3.72 15.74 0.39
N GLU A 178 -3.95 16.19 1.62
CA GLU A 178 -3.05 17.15 2.29
C GLU A 178 -1.67 16.54 2.51
N ALA A 179 -1.59 15.31 3.02
CA ALA A 179 -0.32 14.61 3.16
C ALA A 179 0.34 14.35 1.79
N ALA A 180 -0.42 14.02 0.77
CA ALA A 180 0.11 13.83 -0.59
C ALA A 180 0.69 15.13 -1.17
N ARG A 181 0.04 16.27 -0.92
CA ARG A 181 0.56 17.60 -1.33
C ARG A 181 1.84 17.93 -0.59
N GLU A 182 1.88 17.73 0.72
CA GLU A 182 3.10 17.95 1.53
C GLU A 182 4.25 17.06 1.06
N ALA A 183 3.98 15.80 0.73
CA ALA A 183 4.98 14.88 0.17
C ALA A 183 5.50 15.38 -1.20
N LEU A 184 4.63 15.92 -2.06
CA LEU A 184 5.03 16.53 -3.35
C LEU A 184 5.89 17.77 -3.15
N ASP A 185 5.53 18.65 -2.22
CA ASP A 185 6.29 19.87 -1.89
C ASP A 185 7.68 19.51 -1.29
N GLY A 186 7.74 18.34 -0.63
CA GLY A 186 8.95 17.77 -0.07
C GLY A 186 9.88 17.05 -1.06
N LEU A 187 9.55 16.97 -2.35
CA LEU A 187 10.36 16.22 -3.33
C LEU A 187 11.80 16.72 -3.42
N ARG A 188 12.77 15.82 -3.18
CA ARG A 188 14.22 16.08 -3.29
C ARG A 188 14.89 14.91 -4.03
N PRO A 189 16.02 15.16 -4.72
CA PRO A 189 16.83 14.07 -5.29
C PRO A 189 17.12 13.01 -4.24
N ALA A 190 16.92 11.75 -4.56
CA ALA A 190 17.02 10.64 -3.63
C ALA A 190 17.83 9.48 -4.20
N ALA A 191 18.37 8.66 -3.28
CA ALA A 191 19.00 7.40 -3.59
C ALA A 191 18.50 6.32 -2.63
N VAL A 192 18.26 5.12 -3.14
CA VAL A 192 17.88 3.97 -2.33
C VAL A 192 19.13 3.22 -1.90
N ARG A 193 19.20 2.94 -0.60
CA ARG A 193 20.12 1.96 -0.04
C ARG A 193 19.30 0.96 0.76
N TRP A 194 19.70 -0.29 0.72
CA TRP A 194 19.02 -1.31 1.47
C TRP A 194 20.03 -2.26 2.12
N ALA A 195 19.61 -2.88 3.22
CA ALA A 195 20.34 -3.93 3.88
C ALA A 195 19.35 -4.93 4.47
N ARG A 196 19.74 -6.21 4.48
CA ARG A 196 18.97 -7.25 5.14
C ARG A 196 19.63 -7.58 6.48
N VAL A 197 18.89 -7.42 7.54
CA VAL A 197 19.27 -7.87 8.89
C VAL A 197 18.65 -9.25 9.11
N ARG A 198 19.45 -10.21 9.55
CA ARG A 198 19.02 -11.56 9.92
C ARG A 198 18.87 -11.66 11.42
#